data_b164b632557e7ccdb4150bdbfcd8fc98
#
_entry.id   b164b632557e7ccdb4150bdbfcd8fc98
#
_cell.length_a   1.000
_cell.length_b   1.000
_cell.length_c   1.000
_cell.angle_alpha   90.00
_cell.angle_beta   90.00
_cell.angle_gamma   90.00
#
_symmetry.space_group_name_H-M   'P 1'
#
loop_
_entity.id
_entity.type
_entity.pdbx_description
1 polymer ?
#
loop_
_entity_poly.entity_id
_entity_poly.type
_entity_poly.pdbx_seq_one_letter_code
_entity_poly.pdbx_strand_id
1 'polypeptide(L)'
;MEPITLHHSYLTWVFPAFLLIFGLVAFLRAFYPKHFADYERLLVNNKYIAIYGKKERKLHLFTVVLYLMQCVCLALLIYVGMKHFGIKKLFSERFMFLELTLMVIAILMLKLVIQQWVSSLFDLSDFCNDYIFIRIAYSSYAAIGAVLVLFIGVYSSLVSVTLLAVLFSILLIINALSWVEIIKNNLKEIKPYIFYFILYLCALEIAPYVFLIYGARLVITHQ
;
A
#
# COMPACT_ATOMS: atom_id res chain seq x y z
N MET A 1 -28.82 28.46 -22.21
CA MET A 1 -28.16 27.88 -21.03
C MET A 1 -27.99 26.40 -21.32
N GLU A 2 -26.80 26.00 -21.76
CA GLU A 2 -26.51 24.59 -21.96
C GLU A 2 -26.37 23.95 -20.57
N PRO A 3 -27.04 22.79 -20.34
CA PRO A 3 -26.85 22.09 -19.08
C PRO A 3 -25.42 21.63 -18.98
N ILE A 4 -24.71 22.08 -17.94
CA ILE A 4 -23.40 21.59 -17.58
C ILE A 4 -23.60 20.11 -17.25
N THR A 5 -23.32 19.24 -18.21
CA THR A 5 -23.25 17.79 -17.99
C THR A 5 -22.08 17.53 -17.09
N LEU A 6 -22.35 17.47 -15.80
CA LEU A 6 -21.43 17.04 -14.78
C LEU A 6 -20.91 15.63 -15.15
N HIS A 7 -19.69 15.56 -15.60
CA HIS A 7 -19.01 14.32 -16.00
C HIS A 7 -18.69 13.45 -14.73
N HIS A 8 -19.74 13.11 -13.96
CA HIS A 8 -19.63 12.49 -12.63
C HIS A 8 -19.74 10.96 -12.62
N SER A 9 -19.68 10.29 -13.78
CA SER A 9 -19.86 8.83 -13.79
C SER A 9 -18.72 8.04 -13.09
N TYR A 10 -17.52 8.60 -12.96
CA TYR A 10 -16.41 7.94 -12.26
C TYR A 10 -16.41 8.18 -10.74
N LEU A 11 -17.08 9.22 -10.27
CA LEU A 11 -17.17 9.55 -8.84
C LEU A 11 -18.08 8.60 -8.05
N THR A 12 -18.90 7.78 -8.73
CA THR A 12 -19.87 6.89 -8.07
C THR A 12 -19.19 5.90 -7.11
N TRP A 13 -18.04 5.35 -7.46
CA TRP A 13 -17.28 4.42 -6.62
C TRP A 13 -16.23 5.09 -5.74
N VAL A 14 -15.79 6.28 -6.09
CA VAL A 14 -14.74 7.02 -5.37
C VAL A 14 -15.24 7.49 -4.00
N PHE A 15 -16.46 8.00 -3.93
CA PHE A 15 -17.07 8.45 -2.66
C PHE A 15 -17.21 7.32 -1.63
N PRO A 16 -17.88 6.18 -1.94
CA PRO A 16 -17.98 5.08 -0.99
C PRO A 16 -16.62 4.47 -0.61
N ALA A 17 -15.63 4.50 -1.51
CA ALA A 17 -14.27 4.07 -1.19
C ALA A 17 -13.60 4.97 -0.14
N PHE A 18 -13.70 6.29 -0.28
CA PHE A 18 -13.22 7.23 0.74
C PHE A 18 -13.94 7.04 2.07
N LEU A 19 -15.27 6.90 2.04
CA LEU A 19 -16.08 6.68 3.24
C LEU A 19 -15.66 5.40 3.96
N LEU A 20 -15.40 4.32 3.22
CA LEU A 20 -14.91 3.07 3.77
C LEU A 20 -13.53 3.25 4.43
N ILE A 21 -12.60 3.93 3.76
CA ILE A 21 -11.25 4.17 4.32
C ILE A 21 -11.33 5.01 5.59
N PHE A 22 -12.05 6.13 5.58
CA PHE A 22 -12.21 6.98 6.76
C PHE A 22 -12.94 6.27 7.89
N GLY A 23 -13.95 5.44 7.56
CA GLY A 23 -14.64 4.58 8.51
C GLY A 23 -13.71 3.56 9.18
N LEU A 24 -12.80 2.93 8.41
CA LEU A 24 -11.79 2.01 8.95
C LEU A 24 -10.79 2.74 9.85
N VAL A 25 -10.34 3.94 9.48
CA VAL A 25 -9.46 4.77 10.33
C VAL A 25 -10.16 5.12 11.64
N ALA A 26 -11.41 5.56 11.58
CA ALA A 26 -12.21 5.88 12.77
C ALA A 26 -12.42 4.64 13.65
N PHE A 27 -12.69 3.48 13.05
CA PHE A 27 -12.82 2.21 13.74
C PHE A 27 -11.52 1.85 14.48
N LEU A 28 -10.36 1.91 13.83
CA LEU A 28 -9.07 1.63 14.46
C LEU A 28 -8.79 2.59 15.62
N ARG A 29 -9.10 3.87 15.47
CA ARG A 29 -8.92 4.88 16.52
C ARG A 29 -9.85 4.63 17.72
N ALA A 30 -11.09 4.22 17.49
CA ALA A 30 -12.07 3.96 18.54
C ALA A 30 -11.76 2.69 19.33
N PHE A 31 -11.43 1.59 18.64
CA PHE A 31 -11.22 0.28 19.29
C PHE A 31 -9.79 0.05 19.77
N TYR A 32 -8.79 0.71 19.17
CA TYR A 32 -7.37 0.55 19.49
C TYR A 32 -6.65 1.90 19.74
N PRO A 33 -7.13 2.75 20.68
CA PRO A 33 -6.64 4.12 20.82
C PRO A 33 -5.14 4.20 21.16
N LYS A 34 -4.62 3.28 21.99
CA LYS A 34 -3.19 3.25 22.36
C LYS A 34 -2.31 2.84 21.18
N HIS A 35 -2.68 1.79 20.44
CA HIS A 35 -1.97 1.34 19.23
C HIS A 35 -1.97 2.43 18.15
N PHE A 36 -3.12 3.08 17.96
CA PHE A 36 -3.27 4.13 16.97
C PHE A 36 -2.44 5.38 17.30
N ALA A 37 -2.40 5.80 18.58
CA ALA A 37 -1.58 6.93 19.02
C ALA A 37 -0.07 6.70 18.85
N ASP A 38 0.41 5.47 19.12
CA ASP A 38 1.80 5.11 18.86
C ASP A 38 2.08 4.99 17.35
N TYR A 39 1.10 4.52 16.56
CA TYR A 39 1.18 4.43 15.11
C TYR A 39 1.21 5.80 14.42
N GLU A 40 0.44 6.79 14.86
CA GLU A 40 0.48 8.17 14.34
C GLU A 40 1.89 8.78 14.41
N ARG A 41 2.69 8.36 15.39
CA ARG A 41 4.07 8.85 15.60
C ARG A 41 5.15 8.01 14.92
N LEU A 42 4.76 7.08 14.04
CA LEU A 42 5.65 6.12 13.40
C LEU A 42 6.85 6.78 12.69
N LEU A 43 6.65 7.91 12.01
CA LEU A 43 7.72 8.63 11.30
C LEU A 43 8.67 9.41 12.22
N VAL A 44 8.21 9.76 13.42
CA VAL A 44 8.98 10.59 14.38
C VAL A 44 9.65 9.71 15.43
N ASN A 45 9.01 8.60 15.80
CA ASN A 45 9.49 7.75 16.87
C ASN A 45 9.22 6.27 16.57
N ASN A 46 10.27 5.46 16.58
CA ASN A 46 10.22 4.03 16.32
C ASN A 46 9.62 3.20 17.48
N LYS A 47 9.00 3.88 18.46
CA LYS A 47 8.39 3.25 19.64
C LYS A 47 7.35 2.20 19.26
N TYR A 48 6.54 2.47 18.22
CA TYR A 48 5.53 1.54 17.72
C TYR A 48 6.16 0.20 17.30
N ILE A 49 7.22 0.24 16.50
CA ILE A 49 7.94 -0.95 16.03
C ILE A 49 8.61 -1.68 17.21
N ALA A 50 9.25 -0.95 18.10
CA ALA A 50 9.97 -1.54 19.24
C ALA A 50 9.04 -2.26 20.22
N ILE A 51 7.84 -1.75 20.46
CA ILE A 51 6.88 -2.32 21.42
C ILE A 51 6.08 -3.45 20.79
N TYR A 52 5.54 -3.23 19.59
CA TYR A 52 4.56 -4.13 18.97
C TYR A 52 5.20 -5.15 18.04
N GLY A 53 6.33 -4.83 17.38
CA GLY A 53 7.04 -5.74 16.47
C GLY A 53 7.46 -7.05 17.13
N LYS A 54 8.01 -6.99 18.36
CA LYS A 54 8.45 -8.19 19.12
C LYS A 54 7.33 -8.90 19.87
N LYS A 55 6.29 -8.18 20.28
CA LYS A 55 5.21 -8.70 21.13
C LYS A 55 4.07 -9.32 20.33
N GLU A 56 3.81 -8.82 19.14
CA GLU A 56 2.67 -9.23 18.31
C GLU A 56 3.10 -10.17 17.18
N ARG A 57 3.78 -11.26 17.53
CA ARG A 57 4.17 -12.33 16.58
C ARG A 57 2.99 -13.05 15.91
N LYS A 58 1.74 -12.77 16.34
CA LYS A 58 0.51 -13.30 15.74
C LYS A 58 -0.22 -12.15 15.07
N LEU A 59 -0.82 -12.41 13.90
CA LEU A 59 -1.68 -11.48 13.16
C LEU A 59 -2.68 -10.78 14.10
N HIS A 60 -2.28 -9.63 14.63
CA HIS A 60 -3.18 -8.82 15.45
C HIS A 60 -4.22 -8.17 14.54
N LEU A 61 -5.47 -8.13 14.96
CA LEU A 61 -6.58 -7.60 14.16
C LEU A 61 -6.29 -6.18 13.66
N PHE A 62 -5.59 -5.38 14.47
CA PHE A 62 -5.13 -4.03 14.08
C PHE A 62 -4.26 -4.05 12.80
N THR A 63 -3.27 -4.94 12.72
CA THR A 63 -2.38 -5.06 11.56
C THR A 63 -3.11 -5.58 10.33
N VAL A 64 -4.05 -6.52 10.50
CA VAL A 64 -4.88 -7.04 9.41
C VAL A 64 -5.78 -5.94 8.83
N VAL A 65 -6.42 -5.14 9.68
CA VAL A 65 -7.26 -4.02 9.22
C VAL A 65 -6.42 -2.96 8.51
N LEU A 66 -5.22 -2.62 9.03
CA LEU A 66 -4.29 -1.72 8.36
C LEU A 66 -3.91 -2.23 6.97
N TYR A 67 -3.64 -3.53 6.85
CA TYR A 67 -3.29 -4.14 5.57
C TYR A 67 -4.44 -4.10 4.56
N LEU A 68 -5.66 -4.44 4.98
CA LEU A 68 -6.84 -4.34 4.12
C LEU A 68 -7.09 -2.89 3.69
N MET A 69 -6.97 -1.95 4.60
CA MET A 69 -7.09 -0.52 4.30
C MET A 69 -6.04 -0.06 3.29
N GLN A 70 -4.79 -0.51 3.42
CA GLN A 70 -3.73 -0.26 2.44
C GLN A 70 -4.11 -0.78 1.05
N CYS A 71 -4.68 -1.98 0.95
CA CYS A 71 -5.13 -2.55 -0.33
C CYS A 71 -6.19 -1.67 -1.02
N VAL A 72 -7.18 -1.21 -0.25
CA VAL A 72 -8.23 -0.31 -0.78
C VAL A 72 -7.65 1.04 -1.20
N CYS A 73 -6.73 1.61 -0.40
CA CYS A 73 -6.05 2.86 -0.73
C CYS A 73 -5.25 2.77 -2.04
N LEU A 74 -4.48 1.69 -2.21
CA LEU A 74 -3.73 1.45 -3.44
C LEU A 74 -4.64 1.23 -4.65
N ALA A 75 -5.71 0.46 -4.49
CA ALA A 75 -6.71 0.26 -5.54
C ALA A 75 -7.35 1.60 -5.96
N LEU A 76 -7.67 2.47 -5.01
CA LEU A 76 -8.23 3.79 -5.28
C LEU A 76 -7.26 4.69 -6.04
N LEU A 77 -5.98 4.72 -5.65
CA LEU A 77 -4.93 5.45 -6.34
C LEU A 77 -4.77 4.99 -7.80
N ILE A 78 -4.71 3.67 -8.00
CA ILE A 78 -4.61 3.08 -9.35
C ILE A 78 -5.86 3.41 -10.16
N TYR A 79 -7.06 3.28 -9.56
CA TYR A 79 -8.33 3.58 -10.23
C TYR A 79 -8.40 5.02 -10.73
N VAL A 80 -8.05 6.00 -9.87
CA VAL A 80 -8.05 7.42 -10.26
C VAL A 80 -6.99 7.67 -11.34
N GLY A 81 -5.80 7.06 -11.23
CA GLY A 81 -4.77 7.14 -12.26
C GLY A 81 -5.24 6.58 -13.60
N MET A 82 -5.81 5.38 -13.64
CA MET A 82 -6.32 4.77 -14.87
C MET A 82 -7.40 5.62 -15.54
N LYS A 83 -8.31 6.20 -14.75
CA LYS A 83 -9.34 7.10 -15.28
C LYS A 83 -8.75 8.39 -15.82
N HIS A 84 -7.72 8.94 -15.16
CA HIS A 84 -7.05 10.15 -15.63
C HIS A 84 -6.32 9.92 -16.96
N PHE A 85 -5.67 8.76 -17.12
CA PHE A 85 -4.98 8.38 -18.37
C PHE A 85 -5.89 7.76 -19.45
N GLY A 86 -7.19 7.63 -19.20
CA GLY A 86 -8.16 7.14 -20.17
C GLY A 86 -8.05 5.65 -20.48
N ILE A 87 -7.41 4.84 -19.61
CA ILE A 87 -7.25 3.40 -19.80
C ILE A 87 -8.58 2.69 -19.48
N LYS A 88 -9.36 2.37 -20.52
CA LYS A 88 -10.72 1.82 -20.37
C LYS A 88 -10.83 0.32 -20.66
N LYS A 89 -9.87 -0.31 -21.32
CA LYS A 89 -10.05 -1.62 -21.98
C LYS A 89 -9.87 -2.87 -21.13
N LEU A 90 -9.40 -2.74 -19.87
CA LEU A 90 -9.01 -3.92 -19.09
C LEU A 90 -10.13 -4.50 -18.20
N PHE A 91 -11.14 -3.71 -17.85
CA PHE A 91 -12.14 -4.05 -16.83
C PHE A 91 -13.57 -3.66 -17.28
N SER A 92 -14.56 -4.35 -16.69
CA SER A 92 -15.96 -3.98 -16.86
C SER A 92 -16.22 -2.56 -16.33
N GLU A 93 -16.79 -1.67 -17.14
CA GLU A 93 -17.00 -0.26 -16.74
C GLU A 93 -17.80 -0.11 -15.43
N ARG A 94 -18.73 -1.04 -15.17
CA ARG A 94 -19.63 -0.98 -14.03
C ARG A 94 -18.96 -1.39 -12.70
N PHE A 95 -18.05 -2.37 -12.73
CA PHE A 95 -17.43 -2.94 -11.52
C PHE A 95 -15.93 -2.75 -11.47
N MET A 96 -15.37 -1.87 -12.32
CA MET A 96 -13.95 -1.64 -12.47
C MET A 96 -13.21 -1.45 -11.14
N PHE A 97 -13.76 -0.67 -10.19
CA PHE A 97 -13.13 -0.45 -8.90
C PHE A 97 -13.09 -1.72 -8.05
N LEU A 98 -14.15 -2.52 -8.06
CA LEU A 98 -14.25 -3.75 -7.28
C LEU A 98 -13.30 -4.82 -7.82
N GLU A 99 -13.28 -5.01 -9.15
CA GLU A 99 -12.35 -5.93 -9.83
C GLU A 99 -10.89 -5.55 -9.55
N LEU A 100 -10.56 -4.25 -9.63
CA LEU A 100 -9.24 -3.73 -9.33
C LEU A 100 -8.87 -3.96 -7.86
N THR A 101 -9.79 -3.72 -6.93
CA THR A 101 -9.56 -3.93 -5.50
C THR A 101 -9.27 -5.40 -5.20
N LEU A 102 -10.06 -6.32 -5.76
CA LEU A 102 -9.84 -7.76 -5.63
C LEU A 102 -8.49 -8.18 -6.23
N MET A 103 -8.12 -7.64 -7.39
CA MET A 103 -6.83 -7.90 -8.02
C MET A 103 -5.67 -7.43 -7.13
N VAL A 104 -5.74 -6.22 -6.57
CA VAL A 104 -4.71 -5.68 -5.67
C VAL A 104 -4.60 -6.54 -4.40
N ILE A 105 -5.72 -6.94 -3.81
CA ILE A 105 -5.75 -7.85 -2.64
C ILE A 105 -5.07 -9.18 -3.01
N ALA A 106 -5.43 -9.79 -4.12
CA ALA A 106 -4.87 -11.06 -4.56
C ALA A 106 -3.35 -10.98 -4.76
N ILE A 107 -2.84 -9.94 -5.44
CA ILE A 107 -1.41 -9.73 -5.67
C ILE A 107 -0.66 -9.53 -4.35
N LEU A 108 -1.18 -8.70 -3.45
CA LEU A 108 -0.52 -8.42 -2.18
C LEU A 108 -0.57 -9.64 -1.24
N MET A 109 -1.68 -10.39 -1.21
CA MET A 109 -1.77 -11.64 -0.46
C MET A 109 -0.82 -12.71 -1.00
N LEU A 110 -0.75 -12.88 -2.33
CA LEU A 110 0.19 -13.79 -2.96
C LEU A 110 1.63 -13.44 -2.59
N LYS A 111 1.97 -12.15 -2.58
CA LYS A 111 3.28 -11.66 -2.14
C LYS A 111 3.59 -12.10 -0.70
N LEU A 112 2.65 -11.91 0.25
CA LEU A 112 2.86 -12.32 1.65
C LEU A 112 3.04 -13.83 1.78
N VAL A 113 2.25 -14.63 1.05
CA VAL A 113 2.36 -16.09 1.07
C VAL A 113 3.74 -16.53 0.57
N ILE A 114 4.19 -15.99 -0.56
CA ILE A 114 5.53 -16.30 -1.11
C ILE A 114 6.62 -15.89 -0.12
N GLN A 115 6.51 -14.73 0.52
CA GLN A 115 7.47 -14.27 1.53
C GLN A 115 7.56 -15.23 2.72
N GLN A 116 6.42 -15.69 3.24
CA GLN A 116 6.38 -16.65 4.34
C GLN A 116 6.94 -18.03 3.94
N TRP A 117 6.64 -18.49 2.73
CA TRP A 117 7.18 -19.76 2.20
C TRP A 117 8.71 -19.70 2.11
N VAL A 118 9.24 -18.64 1.50
CA VAL A 118 10.70 -18.48 1.36
C VAL A 118 11.37 -18.39 2.72
N SER A 119 10.80 -17.66 3.68
CA SER A 119 11.37 -17.55 5.02
C SER A 119 11.36 -18.87 5.79
N SER A 120 10.36 -19.72 5.59
CA SER A 120 10.28 -21.05 6.18
C SER A 120 11.35 -22.00 5.64
N LEU A 121 11.69 -21.87 4.34
CA LEU A 121 12.76 -22.69 3.72
C LEU A 121 14.16 -22.36 4.25
N PHE A 122 14.38 -21.11 4.66
CA PHE A 122 15.68 -20.63 5.15
C PHE A 122 15.78 -20.50 6.68
N ASP A 123 14.76 -20.98 7.41
CA ASP A 123 14.65 -20.88 8.88
C ASP A 123 14.78 -19.44 9.41
N LEU A 124 14.32 -18.48 8.62
CA LEU A 124 14.33 -17.02 8.91
C LEU A 124 12.92 -16.51 9.28
N SER A 125 12.09 -17.34 9.89
CA SER A 125 10.69 -17.04 10.17
C SER A 125 10.50 -15.84 11.10
N ASP A 126 11.33 -15.70 12.13
CA ASP A 126 11.27 -14.58 13.07
C ASP A 126 11.63 -13.26 12.38
N PHE A 127 12.71 -13.26 11.60
CA PHE A 127 13.11 -12.09 10.79
C PHE A 127 12.02 -11.68 9.79
N CYS A 128 11.42 -12.64 9.09
CA CYS A 128 10.37 -12.37 8.11
C CYS A 128 9.11 -11.77 8.76
N ASN A 129 8.74 -12.22 9.95
CA ASN A 129 7.60 -11.66 10.67
C ASN A 129 7.83 -10.19 11.06
N ASP A 130 9.02 -9.87 11.59
CA ASP A 130 9.41 -8.48 11.90
C ASP A 130 9.45 -7.62 10.63
N TYR A 131 10.01 -8.17 9.55
CA TYR A 131 10.05 -7.54 8.23
C TYR A 131 8.64 -7.19 7.72
N ILE A 132 7.73 -8.17 7.70
CA ILE A 132 6.36 -8.00 7.23
C ILE A 132 5.62 -6.96 8.08
N PHE A 133 5.77 -7.00 9.40
CA PHE A 133 5.13 -6.06 10.32
C PHE A 133 5.57 -4.61 10.06
N ILE A 134 6.88 -4.35 9.99
CA ILE A 134 7.43 -3.03 9.70
C ILE A 134 6.95 -2.55 8.32
N ARG A 135 6.97 -3.45 7.35
CA ARG A 135 6.57 -3.15 5.97
C ARG A 135 5.11 -2.75 5.87
N ILE A 136 4.20 -3.48 6.51
CA ILE A 136 2.77 -3.15 6.56
C ILE A 136 2.57 -1.81 7.27
N ALA A 137 3.23 -1.56 8.40
CA ALA A 137 3.08 -0.33 9.16
C ALA A 137 3.45 0.91 8.34
N TYR A 138 4.62 0.93 7.69
CA TYR A 138 5.05 2.07 6.87
C TYR A 138 4.22 2.22 5.60
N SER A 139 3.92 1.13 4.92
CA SER A 139 3.16 1.16 3.67
C SER A 139 1.71 1.61 3.88
N SER A 140 1.05 1.17 4.96
CA SER A 140 -0.30 1.66 5.31
C SER A 140 -0.28 3.12 5.73
N TYR A 141 0.75 3.56 6.46
CA TYR A 141 0.90 4.97 6.82
C TYR A 141 1.01 5.86 5.58
N ALA A 142 1.85 5.46 4.63
CA ALA A 142 2.01 6.15 3.34
C ALA A 142 0.70 6.16 2.54
N ALA A 143 -0.02 5.03 2.50
CA ALA A 143 -1.28 4.90 1.78
C ALA A 143 -2.38 5.81 2.35
N ILE A 144 -2.51 5.91 3.68
CA ILE A 144 -3.46 6.82 4.34
C ILE A 144 -3.14 8.28 3.97
N GLY A 145 -1.86 8.68 4.10
CA GLY A 145 -1.43 10.02 3.73
C GLY A 145 -1.71 10.35 2.27
N ALA A 146 -1.43 9.42 1.36
CA ALA A 146 -1.69 9.59 -0.06
C ALA A 146 -3.19 9.74 -0.35
N VAL A 147 -4.05 8.97 0.33
CA VAL A 147 -5.51 9.04 0.15
C VAL A 147 -6.08 10.35 0.66
N LEU A 148 -5.57 10.92 1.76
CA LEU A 148 -5.99 12.24 2.22
C LEU A 148 -5.69 13.33 1.18
N VAL A 149 -4.51 13.32 0.58
CA VAL A 149 -4.15 14.26 -0.49
C VAL A 149 -4.98 14.01 -1.75
N LEU A 150 -5.20 12.74 -2.10
CA LEU A 150 -6.04 12.37 -3.24
C LEU A 150 -7.49 12.82 -3.05
N PHE A 151 -8.03 12.71 -1.83
CA PHE A 151 -9.37 13.20 -1.49
C PHE A 151 -9.51 14.69 -1.82
N ILE A 152 -8.58 15.51 -1.33
CA ILE A 152 -8.55 16.94 -1.63
C ILE A 152 -8.43 17.16 -3.15
N GLY A 153 -7.53 16.45 -3.82
CA GLY A 153 -7.30 16.56 -5.28
C GLY A 153 -8.55 16.26 -6.10
N VAL A 154 -9.27 15.18 -5.78
CA VAL A 154 -10.46 14.75 -6.52
C VAL A 154 -11.60 15.75 -6.36
N TYR A 155 -11.87 16.22 -5.13
CA TYR A 155 -12.98 17.13 -4.86
C TYR A 155 -12.70 18.59 -5.21
N SER A 156 -11.42 19.00 -5.27
CA SER A 156 -11.04 20.35 -5.76
C SER A 156 -10.75 20.39 -7.25
N SER A 157 -11.02 19.30 -8.00
CA SER A 157 -10.73 19.18 -9.44
C SER A 157 -9.26 19.43 -9.80
N LEU A 158 -8.34 19.24 -8.86
CA LEU A 158 -6.90 19.45 -9.01
C LEU A 158 -6.15 18.17 -9.41
N VAL A 159 -6.86 17.10 -9.77
CA VAL A 159 -6.22 15.86 -10.22
C VAL A 159 -5.45 16.14 -11.51
N SER A 160 -4.13 16.11 -11.40
CA SER A 160 -3.19 16.30 -12.50
C SER A 160 -2.14 15.18 -12.50
N VAL A 161 -1.46 15.00 -13.63
CA VAL A 161 -0.33 14.08 -13.72
C VAL A 161 0.74 14.42 -12.66
N THR A 162 0.96 15.70 -12.42
CA THR A 162 1.92 16.19 -11.43
C THR A 162 1.53 15.76 -10.02
N LEU A 163 0.26 15.91 -9.64
CA LEU A 163 -0.24 15.47 -8.32
C LEU A 163 -0.08 13.96 -8.15
N LEU A 164 -0.44 13.16 -9.15
CA LEU A 164 -0.28 11.70 -9.11
C LEU A 164 1.20 11.30 -9.02
N ALA A 165 2.09 11.97 -9.76
CA ALA A 165 3.53 11.72 -9.70
C ALA A 165 4.12 12.07 -8.32
N VAL A 166 3.70 13.17 -7.72
CA VAL A 166 4.11 13.57 -6.35
C VAL A 166 3.64 12.55 -5.33
N LEU A 167 2.38 12.11 -5.39
CA LEU A 167 1.85 11.07 -4.51
C LEU A 167 2.63 9.77 -4.64
N PHE A 168 2.90 9.34 -5.87
CA PHE A 168 3.70 8.13 -6.12
C PHE A 168 5.12 8.27 -5.58
N SER A 169 5.75 9.42 -5.73
CA SER A 169 7.09 9.70 -5.19
C SER A 169 7.11 9.64 -3.66
N ILE A 170 6.11 10.23 -2.99
CA ILE A 170 5.97 10.15 -1.53
C ILE A 170 5.81 8.70 -1.06
N LEU A 171 4.97 7.91 -1.75
CA LEU A 171 4.82 6.49 -1.46
C LEU A 171 6.15 5.74 -1.57
N LEU A 172 6.94 6.00 -2.62
CA LEU A 172 8.26 5.38 -2.80
C LEU A 172 9.24 5.78 -1.70
N ILE A 173 9.29 7.06 -1.31
CA ILE A 173 10.16 7.56 -0.26
C ILE A 173 9.84 6.90 1.08
N ILE A 174 8.57 6.86 1.49
CA ILE A 174 8.16 6.24 2.76
C ILE A 174 8.43 4.73 2.73
N ASN A 175 8.23 4.07 1.59
CA ASN A 175 8.58 2.67 1.43
C ASN A 175 10.11 2.44 1.52
N ALA A 176 10.94 3.35 1.02
CA ALA A 176 12.39 3.29 1.18
C ALA A 176 12.81 3.48 2.65
N LEU A 177 12.14 4.38 3.38
CA LEU A 177 12.37 4.54 4.83
C LEU A 177 12.08 3.25 5.61
N SER A 178 11.07 2.48 5.21
CA SER A 178 10.81 1.17 5.83
C SER A 178 11.98 0.21 5.68
N TRP A 179 12.70 0.21 4.55
CA TRP A 179 13.90 -0.62 4.36
C TRP A 179 15.04 -0.21 5.27
N VAL A 180 15.26 1.11 5.41
CA VAL A 180 16.29 1.63 6.33
C VAL A 180 16.00 1.17 7.76
N GLU A 181 14.74 1.21 8.19
CA GLU A 181 14.33 0.80 9.52
C GLU A 181 14.48 -0.71 9.74
N ILE A 182 14.10 -1.52 8.76
CA ILE A 182 14.27 -2.97 8.79
C ILE A 182 15.76 -3.33 8.94
N ILE A 183 16.63 -2.70 8.16
CA ILE A 183 18.08 -2.93 8.22
C ILE A 183 18.61 -2.54 9.60
N LYS A 184 18.23 -1.38 10.15
CA LYS A 184 18.68 -0.92 11.46
C LYS A 184 18.29 -1.89 12.58
N ASN A 185 17.03 -2.35 12.58
CA ASN A 185 16.51 -3.21 13.66
C ASN A 185 17.10 -4.63 13.61
N ASN A 186 17.48 -5.11 12.43
CA ASN A 186 17.91 -6.50 12.23
C ASN A 186 19.36 -6.64 11.77
N LEU A 187 20.18 -5.60 11.97
CA LEU A 187 21.60 -5.60 11.53
C LEU A 187 22.42 -6.81 12.01
N LYS A 188 22.16 -7.30 13.23
CA LYS A 188 22.88 -8.44 13.82
C LYS A 188 22.51 -9.75 13.13
N GLU A 189 21.26 -9.90 12.73
CA GLU A 189 20.75 -11.11 12.08
C GLU A 189 21.05 -11.12 10.56
N ILE A 190 21.06 -9.94 9.93
CA ILE A 190 21.31 -9.78 8.49
C ILE A 190 22.79 -9.94 8.13
N LYS A 191 23.73 -9.51 9.02
CA LYS A 191 25.18 -9.52 8.73
C LYS A 191 25.70 -10.84 8.17
N PRO A 192 25.41 -12.02 8.74
CA PRO A 192 25.92 -13.28 8.21
C PRO A 192 25.27 -13.70 6.88
N TYR A 193 24.09 -13.17 6.56
CA TYR A 193 23.29 -13.58 5.41
C TYR A 193 22.98 -12.42 4.45
N ILE A 194 23.78 -11.38 4.44
CA ILE A 194 23.52 -10.13 3.69
C ILE A 194 23.29 -10.37 2.19
N PHE A 195 24.01 -11.34 1.61
CA PHE A 195 23.87 -11.70 0.21
C PHE A 195 22.47 -12.29 -0.09
N TYR A 196 22.01 -13.22 0.75
CA TYR A 196 20.68 -13.81 0.62
C TYR A 196 19.57 -12.78 0.86
N PHE A 197 19.80 -11.84 1.79
CA PHE A 197 18.88 -10.75 2.04
C PHE A 197 18.72 -9.82 0.82
N ILE A 198 19.81 -9.43 0.18
CA ILE A 198 19.80 -8.61 -1.04
C ILE A 198 19.09 -9.36 -2.17
N LEU A 199 19.38 -10.65 -2.36
CA LEU A 199 18.73 -11.49 -3.37
C LEU A 199 17.23 -11.61 -3.12
N TYR A 200 16.82 -11.80 -1.87
CA TYR A 200 15.43 -11.83 -1.43
C TYR A 200 14.72 -10.50 -1.75
N LEU A 201 15.36 -9.37 -1.43
CA LEU A 201 14.83 -8.04 -1.68
C LEU A 201 14.68 -7.77 -3.18
N CYS A 202 15.67 -8.13 -3.99
CA CYS A 202 15.59 -8.00 -5.44
C CYS A 202 14.49 -8.88 -6.06
N ALA A 203 14.37 -10.13 -5.63
CA ALA A 203 13.41 -11.06 -6.20
C ALA A 203 11.96 -10.77 -5.79
N LEU A 204 11.70 -10.45 -4.53
CA LEU A 204 10.34 -10.32 -4.01
C LEU A 204 9.83 -8.87 -3.91
N GLU A 205 10.73 -7.90 -3.81
CA GLU A 205 10.34 -6.50 -3.73
C GLU A 205 10.42 -5.77 -5.08
N ILE A 206 11.50 -5.95 -5.83
CA ILE A 206 11.75 -5.19 -7.06
C ILE A 206 11.12 -5.86 -8.27
N ALA A 207 11.22 -7.19 -8.41
CA ALA A 207 10.71 -7.90 -9.59
C ALA A 207 9.21 -7.65 -9.87
N PRO A 208 8.28 -7.66 -8.90
CA PRO A 208 6.87 -7.39 -9.18
C PRO A 208 6.63 -6.00 -9.79
N TYR A 209 7.37 -4.98 -9.34
CA TYR A 209 7.24 -3.62 -9.89
C TYR A 209 7.78 -3.54 -11.32
N VAL A 210 8.89 -4.22 -11.60
CA VAL A 210 9.45 -4.29 -12.97
C VAL A 210 8.47 -4.98 -13.92
N PHE A 211 7.86 -6.11 -13.50
CA PHE A 211 6.84 -6.80 -14.29
C PHE A 211 5.60 -5.93 -14.53
N LEU A 212 5.13 -5.19 -13.54
CA LEU A 212 4.00 -4.27 -13.69
C LEU A 212 4.32 -3.15 -14.68
N ILE A 213 5.50 -2.54 -14.60
CA ILE A 213 5.93 -1.47 -15.50
C ILE A 213 6.08 -2.02 -16.93
N TYR A 214 6.67 -3.21 -17.10
CA TYR A 214 6.83 -3.84 -18.40
C TYR A 214 5.49 -4.23 -19.00
N GLY A 215 4.60 -4.83 -18.23
CA GLY A 215 3.23 -5.15 -18.64
C GLY A 215 2.42 -3.93 -19.04
N ALA A 216 2.52 -2.83 -18.27
CA ALA A 216 1.87 -1.57 -18.59
C ALA A 216 2.41 -0.97 -19.93
N ARG A 217 3.73 -1.04 -20.14
CA ARG A 217 4.33 -0.60 -21.44
C ARG A 217 3.82 -1.41 -22.61
N LEU A 218 3.74 -2.75 -22.50
CA LEU A 218 3.22 -3.60 -23.57
C LEU A 218 1.77 -3.23 -23.93
N VAL A 219 0.92 -2.97 -22.93
CA VAL A 219 -0.47 -2.56 -23.15
C VAL A 219 -0.56 -1.21 -23.86
N ILE A 220 0.33 -0.26 -23.54
CA ILE A 220 0.35 1.08 -24.14
C ILE A 220 0.89 1.02 -25.59
N THR A 221 1.87 0.16 -25.85
CA THR A 221 2.52 0.07 -27.19
C THR A 221 1.65 -0.67 -28.23
N HIS A 222 0.70 -1.50 -27.77
CA HIS A 222 -0.25 -2.20 -28.64
C HIS A 222 -1.59 -1.45 -28.83
N GLN A 223 -1.69 -0.20 -28.42
CA GLN A 223 -2.80 0.74 -28.71
C GLN A 223 -2.43 1.71 -29.81
#